data_6e048e88feaefa9738bc34137abbebb4
#
_entry.id   6e048e88feaefa9738bc34137abbebb4
#
_cell.length_a   1.000
_cell.length_b   1.000
_cell.length_c   1.000
_cell.angle_alpha   90.00
_cell.angle_beta   90.00
_cell.angle_gamma   90.00
#
_symmetry.space_group_name_H-M   'P 1'
#
loop_
_entity.id
_entity.type
_entity.pdbx_description
1 polymer ?
#
loop_
_entity_poly.entity_id
_entity_poly.type
_entity_poly.pdbx_seq_one_letter_code
_entity_poly.pdbx_strand_id
1 'polypeptide(L)'
;WADIHGEKEFGMMNNIISLFVKKVPTALFLEVRDQGTEYLEKTCPPHVDIHYGLFRDVDLSRYQLVILVTPFLHNTHDTPALFYVPKVLHVGVGLAHQAGPVHDIVENILGTMINSTFMPRAVKYIATINEKRNEPVIKELERAYQIRYYSAEELKEISVPNPSPVVEKHM
;
A
#
# COMPACT_ATOMS: atom_id res chain seq x y z
N TRP A 1 6.25 2.95 8.96
CA TRP A 1 7.18 1.89 9.21
C TRP A 1 6.41 0.61 9.56
N ALA A 2 7.03 -0.47 9.98
CA ALA A 2 6.31 -1.73 10.22
C ALA A 2 5.23 -1.52 11.31
N ASP A 3 3.98 -1.61 10.91
CA ASP A 3 2.85 -1.51 11.82
C ASP A 3 2.55 -2.93 12.32
N ILE A 4 3.09 -3.26 13.49
CA ILE A 4 2.96 -4.59 14.08
C ILE A 4 1.72 -4.59 14.97
N HIS A 5 0.73 -5.39 14.61
CA HIS A 5 -0.51 -5.54 15.37
C HIS A 5 -0.65 -6.97 15.90
N GLY A 6 -0.51 -7.13 17.23
CA GLY A 6 -0.85 -8.34 17.97
C GLY A 6 0.32 -9.18 18.50
N GLU A 7 0.08 -10.04 19.49
CA GLU A 7 1.10 -10.84 20.19
C GLU A 7 1.87 -11.81 19.29
N LYS A 8 1.23 -12.36 18.26
CA LYS A 8 1.88 -13.25 17.28
C LYS A 8 2.94 -12.53 16.44
N GLU A 9 2.74 -11.23 16.23
CA GLU A 9 3.66 -10.38 15.45
C GLU A 9 4.89 -9.99 16.25
N PHE A 10 4.80 -9.83 17.58
CA PHE A 10 5.97 -9.62 18.44
C PHE A 10 6.96 -10.78 18.40
N GLY A 11 6.47 -12.02 18.44
CA GLY A 11 7.31 -13.20 18.30
C GLY A 11 8.02 -13.26 16.96
N MET A 12 7.33 -12.92 15.89
CA MET A 12 7.89 -12.84 14.53
C MET A 12 8.93 -11.74 14.44
N MET A 13 8.69 -10.55 15.00
CA MET A 13 9.65 -9.45 14.98
C MET A 13 10.94 -9.79 15.74
N ASN A 14 10.85 -10.43 16.89
CA ASN A 14 12.05 -10.89 17.63
C ASN A 14 12.87 -11.88 16.80
N ASN A 15 12.22 -12.76 16.06
CA ASN A 15 12.89 -13.68 15.15
C ASN A 15 13.59 -12.93 14.01
N ILE A 16 12.91 -11.97 13.37
CA ILE A 16 13.47 -11.13 12.31
C ILE A 16 14.70 -10.35 12.81
N ILE A 17 14.57 -9.70 13.97
CA ILE A 17 15.71 -8.98 14.58
C ILE A 17 16.87 -9.94 14.87
N SER A 18 16.58 -11.12 15.42
CA SER A 18 17.61 -12.13 15.70
C SER A 18 18.34 -12.57 14.44
N LEU A 19 17.61 -12.85 13.34
CA LEU A 19 18.20 -13.22 12.06
C LEU A 19 19.09 -12.10 11.53
N PHE A 20 18.60 -10.86 11.55
CA PHE A 20 19.35 -9.70 11.07
C PHE A 20 20.64 -9.48 11.87
N VAL A 21 20.59 -9.55 13.21
CA VAL A 21 21.75 -9.41 14.09
C VAL A 21 22.76 -10.55 13.88
N LYS A 22 22.30 -11.76 13.59
CA LYS A 22 23.15 -12.91 13.22
C LYS A 22 23.78 -12.77 11.84
N LYS A 23 23.45 -11.70 11.09
CA LYS A 23 23.99 -11.41 9.76
C LYS A 23 23.70 -12.53 8.76
N VAL A 24 22.51 -13.12 8.82
CA VAL A 24 22.11 -14.12 7.81
C VAL A 24 21.99 -13.47 6.43
N PRO A 25 22.17 -14.23 5.33
CA PRO A 25 21.92 -13.70 3.98
C PRO A 25 20.54 -13.09 3.89
N THR A 26 20.48 -11.78 3.64
CA THR A 26 19.25 -10.99 3.65
C THR A 26 19.06 -10.27 2.31
N ALA A 27 17.85 -10.30 1.76
CA ALA A 27 17.47 -9.47 0.62
C ALA A 27 16.68 -8.24 1.07
N LEU A 28 17.03 -7.07 0.56
CA LEU A 28 16.24 -5.84 0.68
C LEU A 28 15.66 -5.48 -0.68
N PHE A 29 14.34 -5.55 -0.83
CA PHE A 29 13.62 -5.15 -2.05
C PHE A 29 13.05 -3.75 -1.89
N LEU A 30 13.45 -2.84 -2.76
CA LEU A 30 12.95 -1.46 -2.84
C LEU A 30 12.03 -1.32 -4.06
N GLU A 31 10.74 -1.62 -3.89
CA GLU A 31 9.73 -1.37 -4.93
C GLU A 31 9.29 0.09 -4.96
N VAL A 32 9.46 0.78 -3.83
CA VAL A 32 9.27 2.23 -3.70
C VAL A 32 10.56 2.83 -3.16
N ARG A 33 10.98 3.95 -3.75
CA ARG A 33 12.13 4.73 -3.30
C ARG A 33 11.68 6.14 -2.92
N ASP A 34 12.10 6.57 -1.75
CA ASP A 34 11.89 7.91 -1.21
C ASP A 34 13.08 8.33 -0.32
N GLN A 35 12.99 9.47 0.35
CA GLN A 35 14.04 9.92 1.27
C GLN A 35 14.31 8.95 2.41
N GLY A 36 13.30 8.19 2.86
CA GLY A 36 13.46 7.18 3.91
C GLY A 36 14.27 5.98 3.43
N THR A 37 14.07 5.54 2.18
CA THR A 37 14.82 4.42 1.61
C THR A 37 16.27 4.76 1.31
N GLU A 38 16.59 6.03 1.00
CA GLU A 38 17.98 6.46 0.81
C GLU A 38 18.86 6.19 2.03
N TYR A 39 18.31 6.30 3.24
CA TYR A 39 19.04 5.97 4.45
C TYR A 39 19.35 4.47 4.51
N LEU A 40 18.38 3.60 4.14
CA LEU A 40 18.60 2.15 4.09
C LEU A 40 19.68 1.78 3.07
N GLU A 41 19.67 2.41 1.90
CA GLU A 41 20.67 2.18 0.85
C GLU A 41 22.07 2.59 1.31
N LYS A 42 22.21 3.79 1.92
CA LYS A 42 23.48 4.32 2.39
C LYS A 42 24.09 3.57 3.58
N THR A 43 23.24 2.96 4.40
CA THR A 43 23.64 2.25 5.62
C THR A 43 23.52 0.74 5.51
N CYS A 44 23.36 0.22 4.30
CA CYS A 44 23.15 -1.18 4.03
C CYS A 44 24.34 -2.04 4.51
N PRO A 45 24.12 -3.02 5.40
CA PRO A 45 25.18 -3.90 5.85
C PRO A 45 25.66 -4.87 4.75
N PRO A 46 26.92 -5.35 4.80
CA PRO A 46 27.48 -6.21 3.76
C PRO A 46 26.78 -7.56 3.55
N HIS A 47 25.94 -8.01 4.48
CA HIS A 47 25.18 -9.26 4.38
C HIS A 47 23.79 -9.06 3.78
N VAL A 48 23.47 -7.84 3.31
CA VAL A 48 22.18 -7.49 2.70
C VAL A 48 22.40 -7.16 1.23
N ASP A 49 21.73 -7.90 0.36
CA ASP A 49 21.69 -7.63 -1.08
C ASP A 49 20.51 -6.70 -1.38
N ILE A 50 20.76 -5.57 -2.03
CA ILE A 50 19.70 -4.64 -2.43
C ILE A 50 19.21 -4.99 -3.83
N HIS A 51 17.89 -5.09 -3.96
CA HIS A 51 17.18 -5.30 -5.22
C HIS A 51 16.24 -4.13 -5.48
N TYR A 52 16.19 -3.68 -6.73
CA TYR A 52 15.32 -2.60 -7.17
C TYR A 52 14.26 -3.12 -8.13
N GLY A 53 13.07 -2.52 -8.08
CA GLY A 53 11.95 -2.90 -8.92
C GLY A 53 11.01 -3.91 -8.25
N LEU A 54 10.08 -4.45 -9.04
CA LEU A 54 9.02 -5.29 -8.52
C LEU A 54 9.55 -6.64 -8.00
N PHE A 55 9.03 -7.05 -6.85
CA PHE A 55 9.26 -8.37 -6.27
C PHE A 55 8.49 -9.42 -7.08
N ARG A 56 9.08 -9.89 -8.19
CA ARG A 56 8.53 -10.93 -9.07
C ARG A 56 9.62 -11.90 -9.45
N ASP A 57 9.27 -13.19 -9.50
CA ASP A 57 10.13 -14.27 -10.01
C ASP A 57 11.54 -14.30 -9.41
N VAL A 58 11.66 -13.90 -8.14
CA VAL A 58 12.93 -13.87 -7.44
C VAL A 58 13.18 -15.20 -6.76
N ASP A 59 14.33 -15.78 -7.04
CA ASP A 59 14.80 -16.95 -6.29
C ASP A 59 15.23 -16.54 -4.88
N LEU A 60 14.40 -16.89 -3.89
CA LEU A 60 14.65 -16.61 -2.47
C LEU A 60 15.47 -17.69 -1.79
N SER A 61 15.83 -18.79 -2.47
CA SER A 61 16.46 -19.97 -1.86
C SER A 61 17.79 -19.68 -1.14
N ARG A 62 18.48 -18.61 -1.55
CA ARG A 62 19.74 -18.17 -0.93
C ARG A 62 19.57 -17.21 0.25
N TYR A 63 18.35 -16.73 0.51
CA TYR A 63 18.09 -15.78 1.58
C TYR A 63 17.37 -16.45 2.75
N GLN A 64 17.72 -16.05 3.96
CA GLN A 64 17.07 -16.48 5.19
C GLN A 64 16.19 -15.38 5.81
N LEU A 65 16.27 -14.17 5.26
CA LEU A 65 15.44 -13.04 5.63
C LEU A 65 15.18 -12.18 4.40
N VAL A 66 13.96 -11.69 4.26
CA VAL A 66 13.57 -10.74 3.22
C VAL A 66 13.01 -9.48 3.86
N ILE A 67 13.45 -8.32 3.41
CA ILE A 67 12.92 -7.01 3.79
C ILE A 67 12.34 -6.38 2.52
N LEU A 68 11.06 -5.99 2.56
CA LEU A 68 10.38 -5.37 1.43
C LEU A 68 9.91 -3.96 1.79
N VAL A 69 10.24 -2.99 0.95
CA VAL A 69 9.63 -1.65 0.99
C VAL A 69 8.65 -1.58 -0.16
N THR A 70 7.36 -1.80 0.14
CA THR A 70 6.35 -2.08 -0.87
C THR A 70 4.96 -1.66 -0.45
N PRO A 71 4.11 -1.14 -1.38
CA PRO A 71 2.68 -0.97 -1.17
C PRO A 71 1.86 -2.23 -1.53
N PHE A 72 2.53 -3.31 -2.00
CA PHE A 72 1.86 -4.50 -2.51
C PHE A 72 1.87 -5.65 -1.51
N LEU A 73 0.88 -6.52 -1.65
CA LEU A 73 0.84 -7.82 -0.99
C LEU A 73 1.73 -8.79 -1.75
N HIS A 74 2.70 -9.37 -1.06
CA HIS A 74 3.58 -10.39 -1.61
C HIS A 74 3.56 -11.65 -0.77
N ASN A 75 3.70 -12.80 -1.43
CA ASN A 75 3.94 -14.07 -0.78
C ASN A 75 5.45 -14.36 -0.78
N THR A 76 6.04 -14.44 0.40
CA THR A 76 7.46 -14.79 0.58
C THR A 76 7.65 -16.28 0.92
N HIS A 77 6.59 -17.08 0.78
CA HIS A 77 6.54 -18.49 1.14
C HIS A 77 7.03 -18.70 2.60
N ASP A 78 7.95 -19.60 2.81
CA ASP A 78 8.46 -19.92 4.15
C ASP A 78 9.61 -19.00 4.60
N THR A 79 10.04 -18.05 3.74
CA THR A 79 11.13 -17.14 4.10
C THR A 79 10.60 -16.03 5.02
N PRO A 80 11.15 -15.89 6.24
CA PRO A 80 10.80 -14.79 7.13
C PRO A 80 10.91 -13.42 6.45
N ALA A 81 9.88 -12.59 6.58
CA ALA A 81 9.84 -11.32 5.89
C ALA A 81 9.39 -10.16 6.78
N LEU A 82 10.02 -9.00 6.57
CA LEU A 82 9.65 -7.72 7.15
C LEU A 82 9.12 -6.81 6.05
N PHE A 83 7.92 -6.30 6.22
CA PHE A 83 7.29 -5.36 5.29
C PHE A 83 7.31 -3.95 5.85
N TYR A 84 7.98 -3.05 5.17
CA TYR A 84 7.80 -1.61 5.31
C TYR A 84 6.80 -1.14 4.27
N VAL A 85 5.67 -0.61 4.73
CA VAL A 85 4.55 -0.21 3.85
C VAL A 85 4.46 1.30 3.78
N PRO A 86 5.06 1.92 2.75
CA PRO A 86 5.02 3.37 2.58
C PRO A 86 3.61 3.82 2.17
N LYS A 87 3.16 4.97 2.69
CA LYS A 87 1.89 5.60 2.29
C LYS A 87 2.06 6.34 0.97
N VAL A 88 1.94 5.63 -0.13
CA VAL A 88 2.17 6.15 -1.50
C VAL A 88 0.96 6.02 -2.42
N LEU A 89 -0.06 5.25 -2.03
CA LEU A 89 -1.22 5.03 -2.88
C LEU A 89 -2.22 6.19 -2.77
N HIS A 90 -2.66 6.67 -3.91
CA HIS A 90 -3.76 7.62 -4.04
C HIS A 90 -4.94 6.89 -4.67
N VAL A 91 -6.06 6.83 -3.97
CA VAL A 91 -7.23 6.03 -4.36
C VAL A 91 -8.40 6.94 -4.72
N GLY A 92 -8.87 6.87 -5.95
CA GLY A 92 -10.10 7.55 -6.37
C GLY A 92 -11.33 6.70 -5.98
N VAL A 93 -12.31 7.32 -5.32
CA VAL A 93 -13.58 6.66 -4.97
C VAL A 93 -14.75 7.42 -5.60
N GLY A 94 -15.43 6.75 -6.53
CA GLY A 94 -16.69 7.19 -7.11
C GLY A 94 -17.84 6.35 -6.55
N LEU A 95 -18.92 6.98 -6.12
CA LEU A 95 -20.10 6.34 -5.55
C LEU A 95 -21.37 6.77 -6.27
N ALA A 96 -22.28 5.83 -6.55
CA ALA A 96 -23.65 6.16 -6.90
C ALA A 96 -24.34 6.83 -5.68
N HIS A 97 -25.35 7.65 -5.95
CA HIS A 97 -26.14 8.23 -4.85
C HIS A 97 -26.93 7.11 -4.15
N GLN A 98 -26.89 7.07 -2.82
CA GLN A 98 -27.54 6.02 -2.01
C GLN A 98 -27.08 4.58 -2.38
N ALA A 99 -25.81 4.36 -2.48
CA ALA A 99 -25.21 3.13 -2.99
C ALA A 99 -25.46 1.84 -2.18
N GLY A 100 -26.17 1.88 -1.05
CA GLY A 100 -26.49 0.71 -0.22
C GLY A 100 -25.84 0.74 1.19
N PRO A 101 -25.75 -0.41 1.87
CA PRO A 101 -25.18 -0.48 3.23
C PRO A 101 -23.73 -0.01 3.26
N VAL A 102 -23.43 0.93 4.16
CA VAL A 102 -22.11 1.57 4.25
C VAL A 102 -21.00 0.55 4.46
N HIS A 103 -21.22 -0.41 5.36
CA HIS A 103 -20.25 -1.44 5.70
C HIS A 103 -19.85 -2.27 4.47
N ASP A 104 -20.83 -2.76 3.73
CA ASP A 104 -20.61 -3.61 2.55
C ASP A 104 -19.82 -2.87 1.47
N ILE A 105 -20.09 -1.57 1.30
CA ILE A 105 -19.39 -0.74 0.30
C ILE A 105 -17.94 -0.52 0.73
N VAL A 106 -17.70 -0.21 2.00
CA VAL A 106 -16.34 -0.04 2.53
C VAL A 106 -15.55 -1.34 2.41
N GLU A 107 -16.14 -2.46 2.77
CA GLU A 107 -15.52 -3.78 2.58
C GLU A 107 -15.22 -4.09 1.11
N ASN A 108 -16.12 -3.75 0.20
CA ASN A 108 -15.89 -3.92 -1.24
C ASN A 108 -14.75 -3.05 -1.76
N ILE A 109 -14.63 -1.79 -1.30
CA ILE A 109 -13.52 -0.91 -1.67
C ILE A 109 -12.19 -1.52 -1.20
N LEU A 110 -12.09 -1.90 0.07
CA LEU A 110 -10.88 -2.49 0.64
C LEU A 110 -10.58 -3.85 0.02
N GLY A 111 -11.60 -4.68 -0.19
CA GLY A 111 -11.48 -5.98 -0.86
C GLY A 111 -11.00 -5.86 -2.30
N THR A 112 -11.45 -4.86 -3.04
CA THR A 112 -10.96 -4.57 -4.40
C THR A 112 -9.48 -4.23 -4.40
N MET A 113 -9.01 -3.44 -3.43
CA MET A 113 -7.58 -3.14 -3.28
C MET A 113 -6.77 -4.41 -3.02
N ILE A 114 -7.22 -5.24 -2.07
CA ILE A 114 -6.55 -6.50 -1.70
C ILE A 114 -6.52 -7.46 -2.90
N ASN A 115 -7.64 -7.62 -3.61
CA ASN A 115 -7.73 -8.47 -4.81
C ASN A 115 -6.83 -7.97 -5.94
N SER A 116 -6.55 -6.66 -5.97
CA SER A 116 -5.59 -6.04 -6.89
C SER A 116 -4.15 -6.02 -6.33
N THR A 117 -3.88 -6.79 -5.28
CA THR A 117 -2.59 -6.93 -4.60
C THR A 117 -2.10 -5.68 -3.87
N PHE A 118 -2.92 -4.66 -3.65
CA PHE A 118 -2.54 -3.46 -2.89
C PHE A 118 -2.83 -3.62 -1.39
N MET A 119 -1.94 -3.09 -0.57
CA MET A 119 -2.17 -3.00 0.88
C MET A 119 -3.01 -1.75 1.21
N PRO A 120 -4.20 -1.87 1.83
CA PRO A 120 -4.99 -0.71 2.23
C PRO A 120 -4.23 0.29 3.12
N ARG A 121 -3.31 -0.20 3.97
CA ARG A 121 -2.46 0.66 4.82
C ARG A 121 -1.42 1.48 4.05
N ALA A 122 -1.18 1.16 2.77
CA ALA A 122 -0.32 1.96 1.88
C ALA A 122 -1.03 3.20 1.32
N VAL A 123 -2.32 3.36 1.59
CA VAL A 123 -3.10 4.52 1.14
C VAL A 123 -2.61 5.77 1.85
N LYS A 124 -2.21 6.76 1.04
CA LYS A 124 -1.82 8.09 1.50
C LYS A 124 -3.05 8.97 1.68
N TYR A 125 -3.93 8.98 0.67
CA TYR A 125 -5.24 9.62 0.76
C TYR A 125 -6.23 8.98 -0.23
N ILE A 126 -7.51 9.16 0.06
CA ILE A 126 -8.61 8.86 -0.84
C ILE A 126 -9.08 10.16 -1.47
N ALA A 127 -9.32 10.15 -2.78
CA ALA A 127 -9.82 11.26 -3.56
C ALA A 127 -11.28 11.02 -3.96
N THR A 128 -12.11 12.05 -3.84
CA THR A 128 -13.50 12.04 -4.33
C THR A 128 -13.96 13.44 -4.71
N ILE A 129 -15.14 13.57 -5.29
CA ILE A 129 -15.72 14.88 -5.66
C ILE A 129 -16.40 15.55 -4.46
N ASN A 130 -16.46 16.89 -4.50
CA ASN A 130 -17.06 17.70 -3.43
C ASN A 130 -18.50 17.30 -3.08
N GLU A 131 -19.29 16.91 -4.08
CA GLU A 131 -20.68 16.51 -3.96
C GLU A 131 -20.87 15.25 -3.10
N LYS A 132 -19.82 14.43 -2.96
CA LYS A 132 -19.83 13.20 -2.16
C LYS A 132 -19.39 13.40 -0.70
N ARG A 133 -19.03 14.62 -0.31
CA ARG A 133 -18.54 14.93 1.05
C ARG A 133 -19.46 14.44 2.18
N ASN A 134 -20.77 14.48 1.95
CA ASN A 134 -21.77 14.10 2.96
C ASN A 134 -22.27 12.65 2.80
N GLU A 135 -21.75 11.89 1.86
CA GLU A 135 -22.13 10.48 1.72
C GLU A 135 -21.65 9.67 2.93
N PRO A 136 -22.50 8.81 3.53
CA PRO A 136 -22.14 8.05 4.71
C PRO A 136 -20.90 7.17 4.55
N VAL A 137 -20.68 6.61 3.34
CA VAL A 137 -19.48 5.81 3.00
C VAL A 137 -18.21 6.66 3.10
N ILE A 138 -18.24 7.90 2.60
CA ILE A 138 -17.09 8.81 2.69
C ILE A 138 -16.80 9.18 4.14
N LYS A 139 -17.84 9.42 4.94
CA LYS A 139 -17.70 9.68 6.39
C LYS A 139 -17.10 8.49 7.15
N GLU A 140 -17.42 7.27 6.75
CA GLU A 140 -16.83 6.08 7.35
C GLU A 140 -15.34 5.96 6.95
N LEU A 141 -15.00 6.19 5.67
CA LEU A 141 -13.62 6.18 5.20
C LEU A 141 -12.77 7.29 5.84
N GLU A 142 -13.34 8.47 6.16
CA GLU A 142 -12.65 9.56 6.87
C GLU A 142 -12.10 9.14 8.25
N ARG A 143 -12.64 8.10 8.88
CA ARG A 143 -12.17 7.61 10.18
C ARG A 143 -10.79 6.97 10.12
N ALA A 144 -10.45 6.38 8.95
CA ALA A 144 -9.21 5.64 8.75
C ALA A 144 -8.25 6.30 7.75
N TYR A 145 -8.77 7.14 6.86
CA TYR A 145 -8.02 7.71 5.75
C TYR A 145 -8.19 9.21 5.66
N GLN A 146 -7.15 9.90 5.18
CA GLN A 146 -7.26 11.28 4.76
C GLN A 146 -8.08 11.35 3.46
N ILE A 147 -9.13 12.16 3.43
CA ILE A 147 -9.93 12.38 2.21
C ILE A 147 -9.53 13.71 1.56
N ARG A 148 -9.36 13.69 0.26
CA ARG A 148 -9.21 14.88 -0.58
C ARG A 148 -10.42 15.05 -1.47
N TYR A 149 -10.94 16.27 -1.52
CA TYR A 149 -12.12 16.63 -2.28
C TYR A 149 -11.73 17.51 -3.44
N TYR A 150 -12.29 17.23 -4.61
CA TYR A 150 -12.03 17.95 -5.84
C TYR A 150 -13.34 18.47 -6.44
N SER A 151 -13.31 19.64 -7.04
CA SER A 151 -14.45 20.14 -7.83
C SER A 151 -14.46 19.51 -9.23
N ALA A 152 -15.62 19.58 -9.90
CA ALA A 152 -15.72 19.11 -11.28
C ALA A 152 -14.81 19.91 -12.23
N GLU A 153 -14.60 21.21 -11.95
CA GLU A 153 -13.73 22.11 -12.71
C GLU A 153 -12.27 21.66 -12.61
N GLU A 154 -11.79 21.37 -11.39
CA GLU A 154 -10.42 20.87 -11.17
C GLU A 154 -10.18 19.53 -11.90
N LEU A 155 -11.18 18.65 -11.92
CA LEU A 155 -11.06 17.35 -12.59
C LEU A 155 -11.08 17.46 -14.11
N LYS A 156 -11.78 18.43 -14.69
CA LYS A 156 -11.78 18.66 -16.15
C LYS A 156 -10.43 19.07 -16.72
N GLU A 157 -9.58 19.68 -15.91
CA GLU A 157 -8.23 20.09 -16.32
C GLU A 157 -7.23 18.92 -16.34
N ILE A 158 -7.60 17.78 -15.75
CA ILE A 158 -6.71 16.60 -15.65
C ILE A 158 -6.86 15.73 -16.90
N SER A 159 -5.79 15.59 -17.67
CA SER A 159 -5.73 14.62 -18.76
C SER A 159 -5.72 13.20 -18.22
N VAL A 160 -6.75 12.42 -18.56
CA VAL A 160 -6.88 11.02 -18.14
C VAL A 160 -6.38 10.10 -19.25
N PRO A 161 -5.35 9.25 -19.02
CA PRO A 161 -4.80 8.37 -20.04
C PRO A 161 -5.82 7.36 -20.62
N ASN A 162 -6.77 6.93 -19.78
CA ASN A 162 -7.81 5.96 -20.16
C ASN A 162 -9.18 6.48 -19.67
N PRO A 163 -9.80 7.44 -20.38
CA PRO A 163 -11.09 7.98 -19.97
C PRO A 163 -12.20 6.93 -20.07
N SER A 164 -13.06 6.87 -19.06
CA SER A 164 -14.24 6.02 -19.08
C SER A 164 -15.34 6.66 -19.92
N PRO A 165 -15.93 5.96 -20.91
CA PRO A 165 -17.04 6.50 -21.71
C PRO A 165 -18.28 6.91 -20.90
N VAL A 166 -18.43 6.35 -19.70
CA VAL A 166 -19.51 6.70 -18.77
C VAL A 166 -19.24 8.04 -18.10
N VAL A 167 -17.99 8.32 -17.76
CA VAL A 167 -17.58 9.58 -17.14
C VAL A 167 -17.64 10.73 -18.14
N GLU A 168 -17.25 10.51 -19.41
CA GLU A 168 -17.32 11.51 -20.47
C GLU A 168 -18.74 12.01 -20.76
N LYS A 169 -19.77 11.17 -20.53
CA LYS A 169 -21.18 11.56 -20.72
C LYS A 169 -21.75 12.41 -19.60
N HIS A 170 -21.09 12.48 -18.45
CA HIS A 170 -21.59 13.18 -17.26
C HIS A 170 -20.70 14.37 -16.84
N MET A 171 -19.66 14.65 -17.59
CA MET A 171 -18.83 15.86 -17.51
C MET A 171 -19.27 16.91 -18.53
#